data_c4c5cf8a4ec7877080b798d29d243eee
#
_entry.id   c4c5cf8a4ec7877080b798d29d243eee
#
_cell.length_a   1.000
_cell.length_b   1.000
_cell.length_c   1.000
_cell.angle_alpha   90.00
_cell.angle_beta   90.00
_cell.angle_gamma   90.00
#
_symmetry.space_group_name_H-M   'P 1'
#
loop_
_entity.id
_entity.type
_entity.pdbx_description
1 polymer ?
#
loop_
_entity_poly.entity_id
_entity_poly.type
_entity_poly.pdbx_seq_one_letter_code
_entity_poly.pdbx_strand_id
1 'polypeptide(L)'
;MKTKAVARSDADKAEVRDLILATARRMVLDHGFAGLSIRKLAAAVGYVPGTIYLYFKNRDEIVREICRSGFAELYERMKLAADVANPRERLASLMRAYADFAIENPETYRLSFMEDPKFTEEMFRRAPLETEEGTGRR
;
A
#
# COMPACT_ATOMS: atom_id res chain seq x y z
N MET A 1 -5.01 -8.45 30.83
CA MET A 1 -4.41 -7.83 29.63
C MET A 1 -4.48 -6.32 29.76
N LYS A 2 -3.35 -5.67 29.78
CA LYS A 2 -3.33 -4.20 29.83
C LYS A 2 -3.70 -3.67 28.44
N THR A 3 -4.87 -3.06 28.33
CA THR A 3 -5.26 -2.28 27.17
C THR A 3 -4.28 -1.11 27.06
N LYS A 4 -3.55 -1.01 25.96
CA LYS A 4 -2.71 0.17 25.70
C LYS A 4 -3.59 1.42 25.72
N ALA A 5 -3.17 2.45 26.46
CA ALA A 5 -3.87 3.72 26.49
C ALA A 5 -4.02 4.29 25.08
N VAL A 6 -5.16 4.92 24.80
CA VAL A 6 -5.41 5.62 23.54
C VAL A 6 -4.34 6.69 23.36
N ALA A 7 -3.72 6.73 22.18
CA ALA A 7 -2.71 7.71 21.80
C ALA A 7 -3.21 9.14 22.01
N ARG A 8 -2.43 9.98 22.70
CA ARG A 8 -2.82 11.32 23.13
C ARG A 8 -2.29 12.44 22.23
N SER A 9 -1.23 12.18 21.47
CA SER A 9 -0.61 13.17 20.57
C SER A 9 -0.79 12.77 19.11
N ASP A 10 -0.62 13.72 18.18
CA ASP A 10 -0.69 13.43 16.75
C ASP A 10 0.46 12.51 16.28
N ALA A 11 1.63 12.63 16.91
CA ALA A 11 2.76 11.73 16.67
C ALA A 11 2.44 10.29 17.11
N ASP A 12 1.85 10.12 18.31
CA ASP A 12 1.44 8.80 18.80
C ASP A 12 0.36 8.18 17.93
N LYS A 13 -0.58 8.97 17.42
CA LYS A 13 -1.61 8.52 16.50
C LYS A 13 -1.02 8.03 15.18
N ALA A 14 -0.03 8.74 14.63
CA ALA A 14 0.67 8.32 13.42
C ALA A 14 1.42 7.00 13.63
N GLU A 15 2.10 6.82 14.75
CA GLU A 15 2.77 5.56 15.10
C GLU A 15 1.79 4.39 15.21
N VAL A 16 0.66 4.60 15.85
CA VAL A 16 -0.37 3.54 15.99
C VAL A 16 -0.97 3.19 14.63
N ARG A 17 -1.25 4.18 13.79
CA ARG A 17 -1.74 3.96 12.43
C ARG A 17 -0.74 3.14 11.60
N ASP A 18 0.53 3.48 11.66
CA ASP A 18 1.60 2.78 10.94
C ASP A 18 1.78 1.35 11.46
N LEU A 19 1.67 1.12 12.76
CA LEU A 19 1.69 -0.21 13.35
C LEU A 19 0.52 -1.08 12.86
N ILE A 20 -0.67 -0.52 12.80
CA ILE A 20 -1.87 -1.21 12.28
C ILE A 20 -1.65 -1.62 10.83
N LEU A 21 -1.18 -0.70 9.99
CA LEU A 21 -0.90 -0.99 8.57
C LEU A 21 0.21 -2.03 8.38
N ALA A 22 1.31 -1.90 9.10
CA ALA A 22 2.42 -2.86 9.04
C ALA A 22 1.98 -4.26 9.45
N THR A 23 1.18 -4.37 10.50
CA THR A 23 0.62 -5.65 10.97
C THR A 23 -0.37 -6.23 9.95
N ALA A 24 -1.23 -5.39 9.38
CA ALA A 24 -2.17 -5.81 8.33
C ALA A 24 -1.43 -6.32 7.08
N ARG A 25 -0.37 -5.65 6.65
CA ARG A 25 0.49 -6.10 5.53
C ARG A 25 1.08 -7.48 5.81
N ARG A 26 1.61 -7.70 7.02
CA ARG A 26 2.15 -9.00 7.41
C ARG A 26 1.09 -10.09 7.39
N MET A 27 -0.10 -9.81 7.89
CA MET A 27 -1.21 -10.76 7.85
C MET A 27 -1.61 -11.12 6.42
N VAL A 28 -1.61 -10.15 5.52
CA VAL A 28 -1.88 -10.36 4.09
C VAL A 28 -0.78 -11.20 3.43
N LEU A 29 0.48 -10.95 3.74
CA LEU A 29 1.60 -11.77 3.23
C LEU A 29 1.52 -13.22 3.70
N ASP A 30 1.14 -13.44 4.96
CA ASP A 30 1.11 -14.77 5.56
C ASP A 30 -0.17 -15.56 5.20
N HIS A 31 -1.30 -14.88 5.02
CA HIS A 31 -2.63 -15.52 4.91
C HIS A 31 -3.48 -15.00 3.75
N GLY A 32 -2.97 -14.08 2.93
CA GLY A 32 -3.73 -13.41 1.88
C GLY A 32 -4.75 -12.39 2.42
N PHE A 33 -5.37 -11.65 1.52
CA PHE A 33 -6.40 -10.66 1.90
C PHE A 33 -7.64 -11.29 2.56
N ALA A 34 -7.98 -12.51 2.19
CA ALA A 34 -9.08 -13.23 2.83
C ALA A 34 -8.83 -13.51 4.33
N GLY A 35 -7.57 -13.60 4.75
CA GLY A 35 -7.18 -13.79 6.14
C GLY A 35 -7.21 -12.52 7.00
N LEU A 36 -7.39 -11.34 6.39
CA LEU A 36 -7.44 -10.06 7.09
C LEU A 36 -8.84 -9.78 7.63
N SER A 37 -8.97 -9.64 8.94
CA SER A 37 -10.18 -9.13 9.59
C SER A 37 -9.82 -8.11 10.67
N ILE A 38 -10.74 -7.17 10.93
CA ILE A 38 -10.57 -6.15 11.98
C ILE A 38 -10.32 -6.80 13.34
N ARG A 39 -11.07 -7.86 13.64
CA ARG A 39 -10.94 -8.59 14.91
C ARG A 39 -9.56 -9.22 15.08
N LYS A 40 -9.09 -9.93 14.07
CA LYS A 40 -7.77 -10.56 14.07
C LYS A 40 -6.65 -9.52 14.11
N LEU A 41 -6.81 -8.44 13.35
CA LEU A 41 -5.85 -7.34 13.31
C LEU A 41 -5.74 -6.65 14.67
N ALA A 42 -6.86 -6.34 15.31
CA ALA A 42 -6.88 -5.74 16.65
C ALA A 42 -6.17 -6.64 17.66
N ALA A 43 -6.44 -7.94 17.67
CA ALA A 43 -5.77 -8.91 18.53
C ALA A 43 -4.25 -8.93 18.28
N ALA A 44 -3.82 -8.89 17.01
CA ALA A 44 -2.40 -8.93 16.64
C ALA A 44 -1.63 -7.67 17.08
N VAL A 45 -2.25 -6.49 17.03
CA VAL A 45 -1.63 -5.23 17.48
C VAL A 45 -1.79 -4.98 18.99
N GLY A 46 -2.58 -5.80 19.68
CA GLY A 46 -2.84 -5.65 21.13
C GLY A 46 -3.86 -4.58 21.48
N TYR A 47 -4.78 -4.32 20.57
CA TYR A 47 -5.89 -3.38 20.75
C TYR A 47 -7.25 -4.07 20.65
N VAL A 48 -8.30 -3.37 21.04
CA VAL A 48 -9.69 -3.78 20.79
C VAL A 48 -10.14 -3.31 19.38
N PRO A 49 -11.12 -3.97 18.75
CA PRO A 49 -11.63 -3.56 17.43
C PRO A 49 -12.04 -2.09 17.34
N GLY A 50 -12.62 -1.53 18.39
CA GLY A 50 -13.00 -0.11 18.45
C GLY A 50 -11.82 0.84 18.26
N THR A 51 -10.62 0.47 18.70
CA THR A 51 -9.41 1.25 18.49
C THR A 51 -9.02 1.28 17.01
N ILE A 52 -9.15 0.17 16.30
CA ILE A 52 -8.88 0.12 14.87
C ILE A 52 -9.81 1.07 14.11
N TYR A 53 -11.09 1.12 14.48
CA TYR A 53 -12.07 2.01 13.85
C TYR A 53 -11.84 3.50 14.08
N LEU A 54 -10.98 3.89 15.03
CA LEU A 54 -10.54 5.27 15.17
C LEU A 54 -9.60 5.71 14.03
N TYR A 55 -8.91 4.76 13.40
CA TYR A 55 -7.91 5.02 12.36
C TYR A 55 -8.39 4.66 10.96
N PHE A 56 -9.22 3.63 10.84
CA PHE A 56 -9.72 3.11 9.57
C PHE A 56 -11.22 2.84 9.68
N LYS A 57 -11.96 3.33 8.74
CA LYS A 57 -13.42 3.24 8.72
C LYS A 57 -13.93 1.80 8.66
N ASN A 58 -13.25 0.97 7.90
CA ASN A 58 -13.56 -0.44 7.69
C ASN A 58 -12.34 -1.21 7.17
N ARG A 59 -12.50 -2.52 7.00
CA ARG A 59 -11.48 -3.39 6.45
C ARG A 59 -11.04 -2.96 5.04
N ASP A 60 -11.97 -2.55 4.20
CA ASP A 60 -11.68 -2.16 2.82
C ASP A 60 -10.80 -0.93 2.74
N GLU A 61 -10.91 0.01 3.67
CA GLU A 61 -10.02 1.16 3.76
C GLU A 61 -8.58 0.73 4.07
N ILE A 62 -8.38 -0.25 4.95
CA ILE A 62 -7.06 -0.83 5.25
C ILE A 62 -6.48 -1.49 4.00
N VAL A 63 -7.28 -2.28 3.30
CA VAL A 63 -6.89 -2.93 2.05
C VAL A 63 -6.48 -1.90 0.99
N ARG A 64 -7.24 -0.82 0.84
CA ARG A 64 -6.90 0.29 -0.08
C ARG A 64 -5.59 0.96 0.29
N GLU A 65 -5.32 1.18 1.56
CA GLU A 65 -4.06 1.75 2.01
C GLU A 65 -2.87 0.82 1.76
N ILE A 66 -3.03 -0.48 1.95
CA ILE A 66 -2.01 -1.47 1.59
C ILE A 66 -1.70 -1.41 0.10
N CYS A 67 -2.71 -1.38 -0.74
CA CYS A 67 -2.53 -1.29 -2.20
C CYS A 67 -1.92 0.05 -2.62
N ARG A 68 -2.36 1.15 -2.03
CA ARG A 68 -1.78 2.48 -2.29
C ARG A 68 -0.31 2.53 -1.96
N SER A 69 0.10 1.97 -0.82
CA SER A 69 1.51 1.85 -0.44
C SER A 69 2.30 0.99 -1.42
N GLY A 70 1.69 -0.10 -1.90
CA GLY A 70 2.30 -0.96 -2.92
C GLY A 70 2.51 -0.25 -4.24
N PHE A 71 1.53 0.52 -4.69
CA PHE A 71 1.67 1.34 -5.90
C PHE A 71 2.72 2.43 -5.76
N ALA A 72 2.79 3.10 -4.61
CA ALA A 72 3.82 4.09 -4.34
C ALA A 72 5.22 3.45 -4.40
N GLU A 73 5.40 2.26 -3.85
CA GLU A 73 6.64 1.51 -3.94
C GLU A 73 6.98 1.13 -5.38
N LEU A 74 6.01 0.61 -6.14
CA LEU A 74 6.20 0.29 -7.55
C LEU A 74 6.61 1.53 -8.35
N TYR A 75 5.93 2.65 -8.13
CA TYR A 75 6.23 3.92 -8.80
C TYR A 75 7.67 4.36 -8.55
N GLU A 76 8.14 4.34 -7.30
CA GLU A 76 9.52 4.70 -6.96
C GLU A 76 10.54 3.74 -7.58
N ARG A 77 10.28 2.44 -7.58
CA ARG A 77 11.13 1.45 -8.26
C ARG A 77 11.22 1.70 -9.76
N MET A 78 10.10 1.99 -10.39
CA MET A 78 10.05 2.28 -11.83
C MET A 78 10.74 3.60 -12.17
N LYS A 79 10.60 4.61 -11.34
CA LYS A 79 11.27 5.89 -11.48
C LYS A 79 12.78 5.74 -11.45
N LEU A 80 13.31 4.96 -10.50
CA LEU A 80 14.75 4.63 -10.45
C LEU A 80 15.19 3.81 -11.66
N ALA A 81 14.40 2.83 -12.07
CA ALA A 81 14.70 1.98 -13.22
C ALA A 81 14.64 2.74 -14.55
N ALA A 82 13.94 3.85 -14.62
CA ALA A 82 13.84 4.72 -15.78
C ALA A 82 15.09 5.61 -15.98
N ASP A 83 15.94 5.73 -14.96
CA ASP A 83 17.18 6.54 -15.02
C ASP A 83 18.32 5.80 -15.75
N VAL A 84 18.04 5.44 -17.00
CA VAL A 84 18.97 4.78 -17.92
C VAL A 84 18.89 5.47 -19.28
N ALA A 85 20.02 5.92 -19.80
CA ALA A 85 20.06 6.72 -21.02
C ALA A 85 19.65 5.94 -22.27
N ASN A 86 20.11 4.69 -22.42
CA ASN A 86 19.79 3.84 -23.56
C ASN A 86 18.33 3.36 -23.51
N PRO A 87 17.50 3.60 -24.54
CA PRO A 87 16.07 3.23 -24.52
C PRO A 87 15.79 1.73 -24.36
N ARG A 88 16.63 0.86 -24.95
CA ARG A 88 16.47 -0.61 -24.80
C ARG A 88 16.79 -1.07 -23.41
N GLU A 89 17.87 -0.58 -22.83
CA GLU A 89 18.26 -0.89 -21.46
C GLU A 89 17.26 -0.31 -20.46
N ARG A 90 16.73 0.87 -20.72
CA ARG A 90 15.67 1.49 -19.94
C ARG A 90 14.41 0.63 -19.90
N LEU A 91 13.96 0.17 -21.06
CA LEU A 91 12.79 -0.71 -21.15
C LEU A 91 13.03 -2.02 -20.38
N ALA A 92 14.18 -2.65 -20.57
CA ALA A 92 14.55 -3.87 -19.84
C ALA A 92 14.60 -3.65 -18.33
N SER A 93 15.13 -2.51 -17.87
CA SER A 93 15.19 -2.11 -16.47
C SER A 93 13.78 -1.91 -15.87
N LEU A 94 12.91 -1.23 -16.59
CA LEU A 94 11.51 -1.01 -16.18
C LEU A 94 10.73 -2.33 -16.08
N MET A 95 10.86 -3.20 -17.08
CA MET A 95 10.20 -4.50 -17.08
C MET A 95 10.69 -5.37 -15.90
N ARG A 96 11.98 -5.33 -15.61
CA ARG A 96 12.56 -6.06 -14.48
C ARG A 96 12.05 -5.52 -13.15
N ALA A 97 12.04 -4.21 -12.94
CA ALA A 97 11.51 -3.58 -11.73
C ALA A 97 10.03 -3.93 -11.49
N TYR A 98 9.24 -3.93 -12.54
CA TYR A 98 7.82 -4.32 -12.49
C TYR A 98 7.64 -5.80 -12.11
N ALA A 99 8.40 -6.69 -12.75
CA ALA A 99 8.34 -8.12 -12.47
C ALA A 99 8.80 -8.45 -11.04
N ASP A 100 9.90 -7.84 -10.59
CA ASP A 100 10.41 -8.00 -9.24
C ASP A 100 9.39 -7.56 -8.19
N PHE A 101 8.73 -6.41 -8.43
CA PHE A 101 7.64 -5.97 -7.55
C PHE A 101 6.51 -6.99 -7.47
N ALA A 102 6.06 -7.53 -8.60
CA ALA A 102 4.98 -8.51 -8.65
C ALA A 102 5.35 -9.81 -7.91
N ILE A 103 6.59 -10.25 -8.05
CA ILE A 103 7.11 -11.46 -7.38
C ILE A 103 7.24 -11.27 -5.87
N GLU A 104 7.70 -10.11 -5.44
CA GLU A 104 7.86 -9.77 -4.02
C GLU A 104 6.54 -9.43 -3.32
N ASN A 105 5.54 -8.95 -4.07
CA ASN A 105 4.24 -8.52 -3.55
C ASN A 105 3.06 -9.17 -4.30
N PRO A 106 2.97 -10.51 -4.36
CA PRO A 106 2.01 -11.21 -5.21
C PRO A 106 0.56 -10.90 -4.85
N GLU A 107 0.23 -10.81 -3.57
CA GLU A 107 -1.14 -10.50 -3.11
C GLU A 107 -1.54 -9.07 -3.46
N THR A 108 -0.66 -8.10 -3.22
CA THR A 108 -0.88 -6.71 -3.60
C THR A 108 -1.06 -6.57 -5.11
N TYR A 109 -0.20 -7.24 -5.88
CA TYR A 109 -0.28 -7.27 -7.33
C TYR A 109 -1.61 -7.87 -7.81
N ARG A 110 -1.99 -9.03 -7.28
CA ARG A 110 -3.23 -9.72 -7.64
C ARG A 110 -4.46 -8.87 -7.37
N LEU A 111 -4.57 -8.30 -6.17
CA LEU A 111 -5.70 -7.46 -5.79
C LEU A 111 -5.76 -6.20 -6.64
N SER A 112 -4.62 -5.57 -6.89
CA SER A 112 -4.57 -4.29 -7.61
C SER A 112 -4.84 -4.40 -9.10
N PHE A 113 -4.52 -5.53 -9.71
CA PHE A 113 -4.55 -5.67 -11.16
C PHE A 113 -5.47 -6.79 -11.69
N MET A 114 -5.88 -7.73 -10.84
CA MET A 114 -6.57 -8.94 -11.30
C MET A 114 -7.96 -9.18 -10.68
N GLU A 115 -8.24 -8.72 -9.48
CA GLU A 115 -9.46 -9.15 -8.77
C GLU A 115 -10.64 -8.17 -8.84
N ASP A 116 -10.43 -6.87 -8.91
CA ASP A 116 -11.52 -5.89 -8.98
C ASP A 116 -11.18 -4.71 -9.89
N PRO A 117 -11.77 -4.67 -11.12
CA PRO A 117 -11.58 -3.54 -12.03
C PRO A 117 -12.02 -2.19 -11.46
N LYS A 118 -13.06 -2.16 -10.63
CA LYS A 118 -13.55 -0.92 -10.00
C LYS A 118 -12.58 -0.40 -8.95
N PHE A 119 -11.99 -1.30 -8.20
CA PHE A 119 -10.97 -0.98 -7.21
C PHE A 119 -9.72 -0.40 -7.89
N THR A 120 -9.28 -1.03 -8.95
CA THR A 120 -8.15 -0.57 -9.77
C THR A 120 -8.45 0.81 -10.38
N GLU A 121 -9.63 1.00 -10.97
CA GLU A 121 -10.06 2.28 -11.53
C GLU A 121 -10.10 3.40 -10.49
N GLU A 122 -10.64 3.12 -9.30
CA GLU A 122 -10.69 4.09 -8.19
C GLU A 122 -9.29 4.47 -7.70
N MET A 123 -8.39 3.50 -7.63
CA MET A 123 -6.98 3.72 -7.27
C MET A 123 -6.27 4.63 -8.27
N PHE A 124 -6.41 4.36 -9.55
CA PHE A 124 -5.79 5.20 -10.61
C PHE A 124 -6.41 6.59 -10.70
N ARG A 125 -7.70 6.72 -10.42
CA ARG A 125 -8.38 8.02 -10.42
C ARG A 125 -7.90 8.93 -9.29
N ARG A 126 -7.47 8.36 -8.16
CA ARG A 126 -6.99 9.08 -6.98
C ARG A 126 -5.47 9.23 -6.91
N ALA A 127 -4.74 8.49 -7.73
CA ALA A 127 -3.31 8.72 -7.86
C ALA A 127 -3.12 10.10 -8.50
N PRO A 128 -2.48 11.07 -7.83
CA PRO A 128 -2.07 12.28 -8.50
C PRO A 128 -1.04 11.84 -9.53
N LEU A 129 -1.46 11.77 -10.78
CA LEU A 129 -0.52 11.92 -11.86
C LEU A 129 -0.05 13.36 -11.75
N GLU A 130 1.02 13.59 -11.02
CA GLU A 130 1.82 14.77 -11.23
C GLU A 130 2.36 14.64 -12.66
N THR A 131 1.53 15.04 -13.60
CA THR A 131 2.02 15.51 -14.87
C THR A 131 2.85 16.73 -14.51
N GLU A 132 4.15 16.56 -14.32
CA GLU A 132 5.07 17.64 -14.57
C GLU A 132 4.72 18.11 -15.98
N GLU A 133 3.93 19.18 -16.06
CA GLU A 133 3.79 19.95 -17.27
C GLU A 133 5.21 20.34 -17.65
N GLY A 134 5.76 19.52 -18.56
CA GLY A 134 7.03 19.82 -19.16
C GLY A 134 6.98 21.23 -19.66
N THR A 135 7.75 22.05 -19.04
CA THR A 135 8.06 23.39 -19.51
C THR A 135 8.50 23.27 -20.96
N GLY A 136 7.54 23.46 -21.86
CA GLY A 136 7.81 23.69 -23.26
C GLY A 136 8.70 24.90 -23.35
N ARG A 137 9.90 24.73 -23.88
CA ARG A 137 10.63 25.88 -24.41
C ARG A 137 11.47 25.44 -25.60
N ARG A 138 10.93 25.90 -26.72
CA ARG A 138 11.58 26.63 -27.83
C ARG A 138 12.89 26.03 -28.37
#